data_eaf27c67154c491933832dc281395082
#
_entry.id   eaf27c67154c491933832dc281395082
#
_cell.length_a   1.000
_cell.length_b   1.000
_cell.length_c   1.000
_cell.angle_alpha   90.00
_cell.angle_beta   90.00
_cell.angle_gamma   90.00
#
_symmetry.space_group_name_H-M   'P 1'
#
loop_
_entity.id
_entity.type
_entity.pdbx_description
1 polymer ?
#
loop_
_entity_poly.entity_id
_entity_poly.type
_entity_poly.pdbx_seq_one_letter_code
_entity_poly.pdbx_strand_id
1 'polypeptide(L)'
;MRIIAKRTLQNFWEEHPNSKQQLLSWYQVFDKNIFDNSNAIKLIFGSADFVGNNKVVFNICGNHYRLIVKINYVTQIVYILFVGTHTEYDSLKDIKNL
;
A
#
# COMPACT_ATOMS: atom_id res chain seq x y z
N MET A 1 -11.86 5.75 -0.71
CA MET A 1 -10.78 6.48 -1.43
C MET A 1 -10.63 5.95 -2.85
N ARG A 2 -10.22 6.81 -3.77
CA ARG A 2 -9.89 6.39 -5.14
C ARG A 2 -8.45 5.89 -5.19
N ILE A 3 -8.22 4.73 -5.83
CA ILE A 3 -6.90 4.11 -5.89
C ILE A 3 -6.36 4.17 -7.32
N ILE A 4 -5.16 4.70 -7.48
CA ILE A 4 -4.44 4.80 -8.74
C ILE A 4 -3.14 4.01 -8.60
N ALA A 5 -3.00 2.85 -9.22
CA ALA A 5 -4.04 2.18 -10.01
C ALA A 5 -4.11 0.72 -9.59
N LYS A 6 -5.32 0.17 -9.62
CA LYS A 6 -5.56 -1.25 -9.32
C LYS A 6 -4.73 -2.18 -10.19
N ARG A 7 -4.49 -1.80 -11.45
CA ARG A 7 -3.72 -2.64 -12.38
C ARG A 7 -2.32 -2.96 -11.86
N THR A 8 -1.67 -2.05 -11.15
CA THR A 8 -0.36 -2.30 -10.56
C THR A 8 -0.42 -3.48 -9.59
N LEU A 9 -1.48 -3.55 -8.78
CA LEU A 9 -1.68 -4.68 -7.87
C LEU A 9 -2.01 -5.96 -8.62
N GLN A 10 -2.87 -5.86 -9.64
CA GLN A 10 -3.26 -7.02 -10.46
C GLN A 10 -2.05 -7.64 -11.17
N ASN A 11 -1.19 -6.81 -11.75
CA ASN A 11 0.02 -7.30 -12.41
C ASN A 11 0.92 -8.03 -11.44
N PHE A 12 1.04 -7.52 -10.21
CA PHE A 12 1.86 -8.15 -9.19
C PHE A 12 1.29 -9.50 -8.76
N TRP A 13 0.00 -9.58 -8.48
CA TRP A 13 -0.57 -10.85 -8.01
C TRP A 13 -0.68 -11.91 -9.10
N GLU A 14 -0.61 -11.53 -10.38
CA GLU A 14 -0.49 -12.50 -11.47
C GLU A 14 0.86 -13.21 -11.43
N GLU A 15 1.92 -12.50 -11.08
CA GLU A 15 3.27 -13.08 -10.92
C GLU A 15 3.46 -13.73 -9.55
N HIS A 16 2.75 -13.25 -8.54
CA HIS A 16 2.84 -13.74 -7.16
C HIS A 16 1.43 -14.07 -6.65
N PRO A 17 0.85 -15.21 -7.10
CA PRO A 17 -0.56 -15.53 -6.80
C PRO A 17 -0.92 -15.60 -5.33
N ASN A 18 0.04 -15.95 -4.46
CA ASN A 18 -0.17 -15.99 -3.02
C ASN A 18 -0.38 -14.61 -2.39
N SER A 19 -0.07 -13.53 -3.12
CA SER A 19 -0.31 -12.16 -2.64
C SER A 19 -1.72 -11.66 -2.93
N LYS A 20 -2.44 -12.33 -3.85
CA LYS A 20 -3.70 -11.81 -4.38
C LYS A 20 -4.74 -11.53 -3.31
N GLN A 21 -4.96 -12.48 -2.41
CA GLN A 21 -6.02 -12.36 -1.42
C GLN A 21 -5.81 -11.15 -0.52
N GLN A 22 -4.60 -10.93 -0.02
CA GLN A 22 -4.32 -9.80 0.85
C GLN A 22 -4.28 -8.48 0.11
N LEU A 23 -3.74 -8.43 -1.11
CA LEU A 23 -3.76 -7.22 -1.91
C LEU A 23 -5.18 -6.82 -2.28
N LEU A 24 -6.01 -7.79 -2.65
CA LEU A 24 -7.42 -7.52 -2.95
C LEU A 24 -8.18 -7.05 -1.71
N SER A 25 -7.92 -7.64 -0.55
CA SER A 25 -8.51 -7.22 0.71
C SER A 25 -8.09 -5.78 1.06
N TRP A 26 -6.80 -5.45 0.91
CA TRP A 26 -6.31 -4.09 1.10
C TRP A 26 -7.03 -3.11 0.17
N TYR A 27 -7.13 -3.47 -1.11
CA TYR A 27 -7.81 -2.66 -2.11
C TYR A 27 -9.27 -2.38 -1.72
N GLN A 28 -9.99 -3.42 -1.32
CA GLN A 28 -11.41 -3.30 -0.96
C GLN A 28 -11.61 -2.39 0.26
N VAL A 29 -10.73 -2.48 1.26
CA VAL A 29 -10.81 -1.62 2.44
C VAL A 29 -10.64 -0.15 2.05
N PHE A 30 -9.63 0.17 1.23
CA PHE A 30 -9.39 1.55 0.81
C PHE A 30 -10.47 2.06 -0.15
N ASP A 31 -10.94 1.20 -1.05
CA ASP A 31 -11.98 1.58 -2.01
C ASP A 31 -13.29 1.95 -1.32
N LYS A 32 -13.65 1.24 -0.26
CA LYS A 32 -14.94 1.39 0.42
C LYS A 32 -14.94 2.36 1.58
N ASN A 33 -13.81 2.89 1.99
CA ASN A 33 -13.69 3.72 3.18
C ASN A 33 -13.15 5.11 2.87
N ILE A 34 -13.45 6.03 3.78
CA ILE A 34 -12.85 7.36 3.83
C ILE A 34 -11.90 7.37 5.01
N PHE A 35 -10.66 7.81 4.79
CA PHE A 35 -9.68 7.97 5.85
C PHE A 35 -9.27 9.44 5.94
N ASP A 36 -9.55 10.08 7.07
CA ASP A 36 -9.26 11.50 7.25
C ASP A 36 -7.82 11.77 7.66
N ASN A 37 -7.16 10.76 8.23
CA ASN A 37 -5.80 10.91 8.75
C ASN A 37 -5.12 9.54 8.91
N SER A 38 -3.82 9.58 9.22
CA SER A 38 -3.02 8.36 9.38
C SER A 38 -3.48 7.48 10.56
N ASN A 39 -4.01 8.08 11.62
CA ASN A 39 -4.47 7.31 12.77
C ASN A 39 -5.63 6.38 12.40
N ALA A 40 -6.54 6.83 11.53
CA ALA A 40 -7.66 6.02 11.07
C ALA A 40 -7.16 4.79 10.30
N ILE A 41 -6.11 4.95 9.49
CA ILE A 41 -5.48 3.83 8.76
C ILE A 41 -4.82 2.87 9.74
N LYS A 42 -4.09 3.40 10.73
CA LYS A 42 -3.34 2.60 11.71
C LYS A 42 -4.25 1.70 12.53
N LEU A 43 -5.49 2.13 12.79
CA LEU A 43 -6.46 1.31 13.53
C LEU A 43 -6.81 0.02 12.80
N ILE A 44 -6.82 0.04 11.47
CA ILE A 44 -7.13 -1.14 10.66
C ILE A 44 -5.86 -1.91 10.28
N PHE A 45 -4.81 -1.19 9.92
CA PHE A 45 -3.54 -1.76 9.48
C PHE A 45 -2.47 -1.46 10.53
N GLY A 46 -2.47 -2.24 11.61
CA GLY A 46 -1.60 -2.02 12.76
C GLY A 46 -0.11 -2.05 12.47
N SER A 47 0.31 -2.81 11.44
CA SER A 47 1.71 -2.90 11.04
C SER A 47 2.12 -1.88 9.99
N ALA A 48 1.21 -0.99 9.57
CA ALA A 48 1.54 0.05 8.59
C ALA A 48 2.61 0.99 9.14
N ASP A 49 3.57 1.35 8.29
CA ASP A 49 4.66 2.24 8.63
C ASP A 49 4.53 3.55 7.86
N PHE A 50 4.43 4.65 8.61
CA PHE A 50 4.25 5.99 8.04
C PHE A 50 5.62 6.66 7.95
N VAL A 51 6.15 6.78 6.73
CA VAL A 51 7.55 7.15 6.50
C VAL A 51 7.78 8.61 6.08
N GLY A 52 6.75 9.44 6.15
CA GLY A 52 6.85 10.85 5.79
C GLY A 52 6.38 11.12 4.37
N ASN A 53 6.15 12.40 4.04
CA ASN A 53 5.62 12.85 2.74
C ASN A 53 4.32 12.16 2.35
N ASN A 54 3.47 11.84 3.34
CA ASN A 54 2.20 11.14 3.16
C ASN A 54 2.35 9.74 2.55
N LYS A 55 3.49 9.11 2.73
CA LYS A 55 3.75 7.75 2.25
C LYS A 55 3.57 6.73 3.36
N VAL A 56 3.02 5.60 2.99
CA VAL A 56 2.73 4.51 3.91
C VAL A 56 3.23 3.21 3.31
N VAL A 57 3.89 2.40 4.14
CA VAL A 57 4.35 1.07 3.76
C VAL A 57 3.47 0.04 4.45
N PHE A 58 2.87 -0.85 3.67
CA PHE A 58 2.06 -1.96 4.17
C PHE A 58 2.79 -3.27 3.99
N ASN A 59 2.78 -4.10 5.02
CA ASN A 59 3.25 -5.48 4.94
C ASN A 59 2.14 -6.35 4.36
N ILE A 60 2.48 -7.15 3.36
CA ILE A 60 1.56 -8.07 2.70
C ILE A 60 2.10 -9.49 2.86
N CYS A 61 1.23 -10.42 3.26
CA CYS A 61 1.62 -11.80 3.56
C CYS A 61 2.76 -11.85 4.59
N GLY A 62 2.54 -11.21 5.73
CA GLY A 62 3.57 -11.07 6.76
C GLY A 62 4.73 -10.24 6.24
N ASN A 63 5.91 -10.84 6.09
CA ASN A 63 7.11 -10.15 5.64
C ASN A 63 7.46 -10.45 4.17
N HIS A 64 6.62 -11.17 3.44
CA HIS A 64 6.97 -11.58 2.08
C HIS A 64 6.93 -10.44 1.07
N TYR A 65 5.96 -9.54 1.19
CA TYR A 65 5.75 -8.47 0.22
C TYR A 65 5.56 -7.13 0.91
N ARG A 66 5.85 -6.06 0.17
CA ARG A 66 5.65 -4.68 0.63
C ARG A 66 4.86 -3.90 -0.40
N LEU A 67 3.96 -3.06 0.09
CA LEU A 67 3.18 -2.14 -0.73
C LEU A 67 3.44 -0.73 -0.23
N ILE A 68 3.89 0.16 -1.10
CA ILE A 68 4.12 1.57 -0.77
C ILE A 68 3.11 2.42 -1.53
N VAL A 69 2.43 3.29 -0.79
CA VAL A 69 1.46 4.20 -1.36
C VAL A 69 1.73 5.63 -0.89
N LYS A 70 1.23 6.59 -1.67
CA LYS A 70 1.14 7.99 -1.25
C LYS A 70 -0.32 8.35 -1.13
N ILE A 71 -0.70 8.98 -0.01
CA ILE A 71 -2.09 9.29 0.28
C ILE A 71 -2.30 10.80 0.29
N ASN A 72 -3.28 11.27 -0.49
CA ASN A 72 -3.78 12.62 -0.38
C ASN A 72 -5.12 12.57 0.36
N TYR A 73 -5.10 13.00 1.63
CA TYR A 73 -6.29 12.94 2.47
C TYR A 73 -7.35 13.96 2.08
N VAL A 74 -6.93 15.08 1.48
CA VAL A 74 -7.87 16.11 1.04
C VAL A 74 -8.71 15.63 -0.14
N THR A 75 -8.05 15.07 -1.15
CA THR A 75 -8.72 14.58 -2.36
C THR A 75 -9.20 13.15 -2.24
N GLN A 76 -8.83 12.45 -1.18
CA GLN A 76 -9.15 11.03 -0.96
C GLN A 76 -8.63 10.15 -2.10
N ILE A 77 -7.39 10.38 -2.51
CA ILE A 77 -6.72 9.59 -3.56
C ILE A 77 -5.51 8.89 -2.97
N VAL A 78 -5.38 7.61 -3.31
CA VAL A 78 -4.23 6.77 -2.95
C VAL A 78 -3.47 6.42 -4.21
N TYR A 79 -2.19 6.77 -4.25
CA TYR A 79 -1.31 6.45 -5.38
C TYR A 79 -0.46 5.24 -5.02
N ILE A 80 -0.55 4.19 -5.83
CA ILE A 80 0.31 3.01 -5.67
C ILE A 80 1.68 3.36 -6.26
N LEU A 81 2.70 3.38 -5.41
CA LEU A 81 4.05 3.74 -5.84
C LEU A 81 4.93 2.52 -6.08
N PHE A 82 4.71 1.46 -5.31
CA PHE A 82 5.56 0.26 -5.37
C PHE A 82 4.80 -0.91 -4.78
N VAL A 83 4.92 -2.06 -5.41
CA VAL A 83 4.58 -3.34 -4.80
C VAL A 83 5.66 -4.34 -5.22
N GLY A 84 6.21 -5.06 -4.27
CA GLY A 84 7.33 -5.95 -4.55
C GLY A 84 7.60 -6.91 -3.42
N THR A 85 8.60 -7.76 -3.63
CA THR A 85 9.07 -8.69 -2.61
C THR A 85 9.85 -7.93 -1.53
N HIS A 86 10.05 -8.60 -0.39
CA HIS A 86 10.86 -8.05 0.69
C HIS A 86 12.26 -7.67 0.20
N THR A 87 12.87 -8.52 -0.63
CA THR A 87 14.20 -8.27 -1.18
C THR A 87 14.22 -7.04 -2.08
N GLU A 88 13.22 -6.90 -2.94
CA GLU A 88 13.09 -5.72 -3.80
C GLU A 88 12.89 -4.45 -2.98
N TYR A 89 12.08 -4.53 -1.92
CA TYR A 89 11.86 -3.42 -1.00
C TYR A 89 13.17 -3.00 -0.32
N ASP A 90 13.96 -3.97 0.15
CA ASP A 90 15.23 -3.69 0.82
C ASP A 90 16.24 -2.99 -0.09
N SER A 91 16.08 -3.12 -1.40
CA SER A 91 16.93 -2.46 -2.39
C SER A 91 16.59 -1.00 -2.63
N LEU A 92 15.41 -0.55 -2.16
CA LEU A 92 14.99 0.84 -2.32
C LEU A 92 15.82 1.75 -1.41
N LYS A 93 16.32 2.86 -1.96
CA LYS A 93 17.24 3.72 -1.22
C LYS A 93 16.57 4.88 -0.51
N ASP A 94 15.50 5.42 -1.07
CA ASP A 94 14.90 6.65 -0.52
C ASP A 94 13.38 6.61 -0.71
N ILE A 95 12.72 5.94 0.21
CA ILE A 95 11.28 5.74 0.16
C ILE A 95 10.51 7.06 0.21
N LYS A 96 11.01 8.03 0.98
CA LYS A 96 10.35 9.33 1.12
C LYS A 96 10.24 10.07 -0.21
N ASN A 97 11.13 9.80 -1.15
CA ASN A 97 11.21 10.50 -2.43
C ASN A 97 10.79 9.64 -3.62
N LEU A 98 10.09 8.56 -3.35
CA LEU A 98 9.55 7.74 -4.43
C LEU A 98 8.55 8.52 -5.31
#